data_3583611888ca996d511d104e126fb6c4
#
_entry.id   3583611888ca996d511d104e126fb6c4
#
_cell.length_a   1.000
_cell.length_b   1.000
_cell.length_c   1.000
_cell.angle_alpha   90.00
_cell.angle_beta   90.00
_cell.angle_gamma   90.00
#
_symmetry.space_group_name_H-M   'P 1'
#
loop_
_entity.id
_entity.type
_entity.pdbx_description
1 polymer ?
#
loop_
_entity_poly.entity_id
_entity_poly.type
_entity_poly.pdbx_seq_one_letter_code
_entity_poly.pdbx_strand_id
1 'polypeptide(L)'
;MKRTIFLLLIMLFSGYLFAQNSTLKVGENAPEIALPKVDGTAFSLSSLKGRIVLIDFWATWCAPCVKEQPELKALYEKYANSVKNGKFEILGVSLDKSKENWQKTIERFKIDWLQVSDLKFWKSPVAKDYGIEGLPFNVLIDEQGKIIAINLHGKELEELVHKYLNVEK
;
A
#
# COMPACT_ATOMS: atom_id res chain seq x y z
N MET A 1 -23.52 58.45 34.28
CA MET A 1 -22.62 58.03 33.14
C MET A 1 -22.08 56.64 33.45
N LYS A 2 -22.68 55.57 32.92
CA LYS A 2 -22.26 54.17 33.12
C LYS A 2 -21.42 53.74 31.94
N ARG A 3 -20.12 53.52 32.15
CA ARG A 3 -19.19 52.96 31.14
C ARG A 3 -19.32 51.43 31.14
N THR A 4 -19.94 50.89 30.12
CA THR A 4 -20.01 49.44 29.84
C THR A 4 -18.70 49.02 29.17
N ILE A 5 -17.88 48.21 29.88
CA ILE A 5 -16.68 47.60 29.36
C ILE A 5 -17.09 46.31 28.63
N PHE A 6 -16.95 46.27 27.30
CA PHE A 6 -17.16 45.11 26.49
C PHE A 6 -15.86 44.30 26.47
N LEU A 7 -15.83 43.20 27.24
CA LEU A 7 -14.75 42.22 27.21
C LEU A 7 -14.92 41.33 25.97
N LEU A 8 -14.08 41.57 24.95
CA LEU A 8 -13.95 40.72 23.80
C LEU A 8 -13.17 39.46 24.18
N LEU A 9 -13.88 38.34 24.35
CA LEU A 9 -13.29 37.02 24.58
C LEU A 9 -12.79 36.47 23.24
N ILE A 10 -11.50 36.64 22.90
CA ILE A 10 -10.85 36.04 21.77
C ILE A 10 -10.58 34.56 22.12
N MET A 11 -11.46 33.66 21.67
CA MET A 11 -11.16 32.22 21.68
C MET A 11 -10.06 31.93 20.65
N LEU A 12 -8.84 31.77 21.15
CA LEU A 12 -7.75 31.18 20.40
C LEU A 12 -8.06 29.68 20.22
N PHE A 13 -8.63 29.32 19.08
CA PHE A 13 -8.76 27.94 18.61
C PHE A 13 -7.36 27.50 18.18
N SER A 14 -6.56 27.04 19.13
CA SER A 14 -5.29 26.36 18.83
C SER A 14 -5.61 25.04 18.16
N GLY A 15 -5.66 25.07 16.83
CA GLY A 15 -5.69 23.85 16.02
C GLY A 15 -4.40 23.06 16.26
N TYR A 16 -4.47 22.03 17.11
CA TYR A 16 -3.43 21.04 17.19
C TYR A 16 -3.39 20.28 15.85
N LEU A 17 -2.51 20.72 14.96
CA LEU A 17 -2.06 19.91 13.85
C LEU A 17 -1.32 18.72 14.48
N PHE A 18 -2.03 17.62 14.66
CA PHE A 18 -1.40 16.33 14.88
C PHE A 18 -0.60 16.01 13.61
N ALA A 19 0.71 16.25 13.65
CA ALA A 19 1.62 15.59 12.74
C ALA A 19 1.47 14.09 13.03
N GLN A 20 0.66 13.38 12.23
CA GLN A 20 0.60 11.94 12.25
C GLN A 20 1.93 11.43 11.70
N ASN A 21 2.88 11.15 12.60
CA ASN A 21 3.91 10.16 12.31
C ASN A 21 3.16 8.82 12.21
N SER A 22 2.72 8.46 11.02
CA SER A 22 2.04 7.20 10.79
C SER A 22 3.07 6.07 10.79
N THR A 23 3.47 5.64 11.98
CA THR A 23 4.06 4.31 12.12
C THR A 23 2.91 3.31 12.01
N LEU A 24 2.84 2.60 10.88
CA LEU A 24 1.86 1.53 10.69
C LEU A 24 1.93 0.53 11.84
N LYS A 25 0.75 0.04 12.27
CA LYS A 25 0.68 -1.01 13.29
C LYS A 25 -0.23 -2.15 12.84
N VAL A 26 0.18 -3.36 13.15
CA VAL A 26 -0.68 -4.54 12.99
C VAL A 26 -1.98 -4.35 13.79
N GLY A 27 -3.12 -4.65 13.14
CA GLY A 27 -4.47 -4.47 13.70
C GLY A 27 -5.14 -3.14 13.34
N GLU A 28 -4.40 -2.13 12.87
CA GLU A 28 -4.97 -0.87 12.36
C GLU A 28 -5.41 -1.00 10.90
N ASN A 29 -6.27 -0.11 10.44
CA ASN A 29 -6.64 -0.04 9.04
C ASN A 29 -5.46 0.47 8.21
N ALA A 30 -5.20 -0.16 7.06
CA ALA A 30 -4.23 0.35 6.10
C ALA A 30 -4.70 1.71 5.54
N PRO A 31 -3.79 2.69 5.37
CA PRO A 31 -4.11 3.93 4.68
C PRO A 31 -4.64 3.67 3.27
N GLU A 32 -5.58 4.49 2.80
CA GLU A 32 -6.12 4.37 1.45
C GLU A 32 -5.04 4.65 0.40
N ILE A 33 -5.07 3.88 -0.70
CA ILE A 33 -4.23 4.08 -1.87
C ILE A 33 -5.14 4.41 -3.04
N ALA A 34 -5.12 5.68 -3.46
CA ALA A 34 -5.86 6.16 -4.62
C ALA A 34 -4.87 6.64 -5.69
N LEU A 35 -4.43 5.74 -6.56
CA LEU A 35 -3.42 5.98 -7.58
C LEU A 35 -3.86 5.45 -8.95
N PRO A 36 -3.36 6.02 -10.06
CA PRO A 36 -3.64 5.48 -11.39
C PRO A 36 -2.90 4.16 -11.63
N LYS A 37 -3.56 3.27 -12.37
CA LYS A 37 -2.95 2.07 -12.95
C LYS A 37 -2.04 2.41 -14.14
N VAL A 38 -1.36 1.39 -14.67
CA VAL A 38 -0.46 1.52 -15.84
C VAL A 38 -1.17 2.14 -17.04
N ASP A 39 -2.43 1.80 -17.28
CA ASP A 39 -3.26 2.32 -18.36
C ASP A 39 -3.81 3.74 -18.09
N GLY A 40 -3.55 4.30 -16.90
CA GLY A 40 -4.03 5.60 -16.46
C GLY A 40 -5.42 5.59 -15.82
N THR A 41 -6.10 4.44 -15.76
CA THR A 41 -7.40 4.35 -15.08
C THR A 41 -7.23 4.49 -13.57
N ALA A 42 -8.20 5.15 -12.91
CA ALA A 42 -8.18 5.33 -11.47
C ALA A 42 -8.33 3.98 -10.75
N PHE A 43 -7.60 3.84 -9.65
CA PHE A 43 -7.67 2.69 -8.75
C PHE A 43 -7.77 3.16 -7.30
N SER A 44 -8.43 2.37 -6.47
CA SER A 44 -8.60 2.58 -5.04
C SER A 44 -8.43 1.26 -4.30
N LEU A 45 -7.60 1.25 -3.23
CA LEU A 45 -7.38 0.05 -2.40
C LEU A 45 -8.69 -0.48 -1.81
N SER A 46 -9.60 0.42 -1.46
CA SER A 46 -10.93 0.06 -0.93
C SER A 46 -11.77 -0.79 -1.91
N SER A 47 -11.45 -0.78 -3.22
CA SER A 47 -12.08 -1.67 -4.21
C SER A 47 -11.70 -3.15 -4.05
N LEU A 48 -10.66 -3.45 -3.27
CA LEU A 48 -10.19 -4.81 -2.97
C LEU A 48 -10.74 -5.36 -1.65
N LYS A 49 -11.66 -4.67 -0.98
CA LYS A 49 -12.30 -5.20 0.23
C LYS A 49 -12.88 -6.59 0.00
N GLY A 50 -12.74 -7.46 0.99
CA GLY A 50 -13.13 -8.87 0.91
C GLY A 50 -12.01 -9.80 0.43
N ARG A 51 -10.80 -9.25 0.19
CA ARG A 51 -9.61 -10.00 -0.21
C ARG A 51 -8.50 -9.84 0.82
N ILE A 52 -7.67 -10.87 0.94
CA ILE A 52 -6.33 -10.72 1.49
C ILE A 52 -5.49 -9.99 0.43
N VAL A 53 -4.84 -8.88 0.78
CA VAL A 53 -4.06 -8.10 -0.17
C VAL A 53 -2.63 -7.94 0.32
N LEU A 54 -1.67 -8.31 -0.53
CA LEU A 54 -0.27 -7.96 -0.37
C LEU A 54 -0.01 -6.64 -1.08
N ILE A 55 0.24 -5.59 -0.34
CA ILE A 55 0.64 -4.28 -0.87
C ILE A 55 2.16 -4.26 -0.93
N ASP A 56 2.73 -4.31 -2.14
CA ASP A 56 4.18 -4.35 -2.39
C ASP A 56 4.66 -2.99 -2.90
N PHE A 57 5.49 -2.30 -2.13
CA PHE A 57 6.14 -1.05 -2.51
C PHE A 57 7.51 -1.33 -3.10
N TRP A 58 7.67 -0.97 -4.35
CA TRP A 58 8.85 -1.28 -5.13
C TRP A 58 9.25 -0.17 -6.11
N ALA A 59 10.34 -0.36 -6.84
CA ALA A 59 10.71 0.51 -7.97
C ALA A 59 11.70 -0.20 -8.90
N THR A 60 11.76 0.22 -10.14
CA THR A 60 12.69 -0.33 -11.14
C THR A 60 14.16 -0.06 -10.84
N TRP A 61 14.46 1.00 -10.11
CA TRP A 61 15.79 1.36 -9.64
C TRP A 61 16.20 0.67 -8.32
N CYS A 62 15.27 -0.05 -7.67
CA CYS A 62 15.52 -0.82 -6.45
C CYS A 62 15.98 -2.24 -6.83
N ALA A 63 17.28 -2.49 -6.85
CA ALA A 63 17.81 -3.79 -7.24
C ALA A 63 17.27 -4.98 -6.42
N PRO A 64 17.17 -4.91 -5.06
CA PRO A 64 16.55 -5.99 -4.29
C PRO A 64 15.07 -6.17 -4.61
N CYS A 65 14.29 -5.10 -4.87
CA CYS A 65 12.89 -5.22 -5.28
C CYS A 65 12.75 -6.00 -6.59
N VAL A 66 13.58 -5.64 -7.59
CA VAL A 66 13.58 -6.32 -8.90
C VAL A 66 13.97 -7.79 -8.74
N LYS A 67 14.88 -8.12 -7.84
CA LYS A 67 15.28 -9.50 -7.55
C LYS A 67 14.14 -10.31 -6.90
N GLU A 68 13.26 -9.67 -6.15
CA GLU A 68 12.13 -10.31 -5.46
C GLU A 68 10.94 -10.60 -6.41
N GLN A 69 10.82 -9.89 -7.55
CA GLN A 69 9.67 -10.07 -8.47
C GLN A 69 9.41 -11.52 -8.91
N PRO A 70 10.41 -12.38 -9.19
CA PRO A 70 10.16 -13.80 -9.49
C PRO A 70 9.53 -14.57 -8.31
N GLU A 71 9.88 -14.23 -7.06
CA GLU A 71 9.31 -14.87 -5.87
C GLU A 71 7.84 -14.46 -5.69
N LEU A 72 7.53 -13.16 -5.86
CA LEU A 72 6.16 -12.66 -5.84
C LEU A 72 5.31 -13.27 -6.96
N LYS A 73 5.91 -13.47 -8.15
CA LYS A 73 5.25 -14.17 -9.26
C LYS A 73 4.92 -15.62 -8.91
N ALA A 74 5.86 -16.35 -8.34
CA ALA A 74 5.63 -17.73 -7.91
C ALA A 74 4.51 -17.79 -6.83
N LEU A 75 4.49 -16.84 -5.89
CA LEU A 75 3.44 -16.71 -4.90
C LEU A 75 2.06 -16.46 -5.56
N TYR A 76 2.00 -15.52 -6.51
CA TYR A 76 0.77 -15.17 -7.23
C TYR A 76 0.22 -16.36 -8.04
N GLU A 77 1.10 -17.07 -8.75
CA GLU A 77 0.76 -18.27 -9.51
C GLU A 77 0.31 -19.43 -8.59
N LYS A 78 0.97 -19.62 -7.45
CA LYS A 78 0.58 -20.64 -6.45
C LYS A 78 -0.86 -20.44 -5.95
N TYR A 79 -1.28 -19.19 -5.78
CA TYR A 79 -2.63 -18.84 -5.30
C TYR A 79 -3.57 -18.37 -6.42
N ALA A 80 -3.31 -18.74 -7.68
CA ALA A 80 -4.11 -18.33 -8.84
C ALA A 80 -5.62 -18.60 -8.68
N ASN A 81 -6.02 -19.71 -8.05
CA ASN A 81 -7.42 -19.97 -7.76
C ASN A 81 -8.02 -18.98 -6.77
N SER A 82 -7.28 -18.58 -5.75
CA SER A 82 -7.72 -17.57 -4.77
C SER A 82 -7.81 -16.19 -5.44
N VAL A 83 -6.88 -15.86 -6.33
CA VAL A 83 -6.93 -14.63 -7.14
C VAL A 83 -8.17 -14.62 -8.02
N LYS A 84 -8.40 -15.69 -8.79
CA LYS A 84 -9.57 -15.83 -9.68
C LYS A 84 -10.89 -15.71 -8.93
N ASN A 85 -10.95 -16.23 -7.71
CA ASN A 85 -12.15 -16.21 -6.87
C ASN A 85 -12.26 -14.90 -6.05
N GLY A 86 -11.38 -13.93 -6.26
CA GLY A 86 -11.41 -12.64 -5.56
C GLY A 86 -11.11 -12.73 -4.07
N LYS A 87 -10.29 -13.71 -3.65
CA LYS A 87 -9.89 -13.91 -2.25
C LYS A 87 -8.48 -13.42 -1.95
N PHE A 88 -7.64 -13.30 -2.95
CA PHE A 88 -6.27 -12.82 -2.85
C PHE A 88 -5.94 -11.85 -3.96
N GLU A 89 -5.06 -10.89 -3.68
CA GLU A 89 -4.49 -9.99 -4.68
C GLU A 89 -3.11 -9.50 -4.24
N ILE A 90 -2.25 -9.19 -5.22
CA ILE A 90 -1.04 -8.39 -5.01
C ILE A 90 -1.28 -7.01 -5.63
N LEU A 91 -0.99 -5.96 -4.89
CA LEU A 91 -1.01 -4.58 -5.34
C LEU A 91 0.41 -4.03 -5.33
N GLY A 92 1.04 -3.95 -6.49
CA GLY A 92 2.34 -3.30 -6.65
C GLY A 92 2.17 -1.78 -6.68
N VAL A 93 2.81 -1.09 -5.77
CA VAL A 93 2.86 0.37 -5.69
C VAL A 93 4.26 0.83 -6.07
N SER A 94 4.42 1.35 -7.28
CA SER A 94 5.72 1.77 -7.78
C SER A 94 6.08 3.18 -7.34
N LEU A 95 7.30 3.36 -6.82
CA LEU A 95 7.92 4.65 -6.53
C LEU A 95 8.85 5.10 -7.67
N ASP A 96 8.51 4.79 -8.90
CA ASP A 96 9.25 5.23 -10.07
C ASP A 96 8.96 6.71 -10.43
N LYS A 97 9.84 7.30 -11.24
CA LYS A 97 9.61 8.59 -11.92
C LYS A 97 9.29 8.39 -13.40
N SER A 98 9.78 7.31 -13.98
CA SER A 98 9.66 7.01 -15.40
C SER A 98 8.60 5.95 -15.64
N LYS A 99 7.49 6.36 -16.26
CA LYS A 99 6.43 5.43 -16.67
C LYS A 99 6.97 4.37 -17.63
N GLU A 100 7.84 4.77 -18.54
CA GLU A 100 8.43 3.86 -19.54
C GLU A 100 9.27 2.75 -18.88
N ASN A 101 10.15 3.10 -17.93
CA ASN A 101 10.96 2.10 -17.23
C ASN A 101 10.08 1.16 -16.41
N TRP A 102 9.06 1.70 -15.73
CA TRP A 102 8.09 0.94 -14.97
C TRP A 102 7.36 -0.07 -15.85
N GLN A 103 6.80 0.37 -17.00
CA GLN A 103 6.12 -0.50 -17.97
C GLN A 103 7.04 -1.59 -18.53
N LYS A 104 8.27 -1.22 -18.98
CA LYS A 104 9.25 -2.18 -19.49
C LYS A 104 9.61 -3.27 -18.45
N THR A 105 9.68 -2.88 -17.18
CA THR A 105 9.98 -3.83 -16.11
C THR A 105 8.80 -4.76 -15.83
N ILE A 106 7.57 -4.25 -15.80
CA ILE A 106 6.34 -5.05 -15.72
C ILE A 106 6.31 -6.10 -16.83
N GLU A 107 6.53 -5.68 -18.07
CA GLU A 107 6.57 -6.57 -19.24
C GLU A 107 7.70 -7.61 -19.15
N ARG A 108 8.91 -7.18 -18.79
CA ARG A 108 10.10 -8.05 -18.67
C ARG A 108 9.89 -9.18 -17.68
N PHE A 109 9.31 -8.88 -16.50
CA PHE A 109 9.09 -9.86 -15.45
C PHE A 109 7.72 -10.54 -15.55
N LYS A 110 6.90 -10.16 -16.55
CA LYS A 110 5.53 -10.67 -16.75
C LYS A 110 4.73 -10.54 -15.44
N ILE A 111 4.68 -9.32 -14.92
CA ILE A 111 3.95 -8.99 -13.69
C ILE A 111 2.47 -8.89 -14.07
N ASP A 112 1.67 -9.86 -13.64
CA ASP A 112 0.26 -10.00 -14.03
C ASP A 112 -0.72 -9.46 -12.97
N TRP A 113 -0.21 -9.03 -11.80
CA TRP A 113 -1.02 -8.45 -10.73
C TRP A 113 -1.12 -6.93 -10.85
N LEU A 114 -2.04 -6.35 -10.07
CA LEU A 114 -2.34 -4.92 -10.11
C LEU A 114 -1.10 -4.06 -9.85
N GLN A 115 -0.94 -3.03 -10.68
CA GLN A 115 0.18 -2.09 -10.59
C GLN A 115 -0.32 -0.66 -10.63
N VAL A 116 0.10 0.16 -9.66
CA VAL A 116 -0.25 1.58 -9.55
C VAL A 116 0.97 2.45 -9.27
N SER A 117 0.94 3.70 -9.71
CA SER A 117 1.99 4.69 -9.43
C SER A 117 1.51 6.11 -9.71
N ASP A 118 1.94 7.08 -8.92
CA ASP A 118 1.81 8.51 -9.22
C ASP A 118 3.07 9.11 -9.88
N LEU A 119 4.10 8.28 -10.07
CA LEU A 119 5.39 8.64 -10.64
C LEU A 119 6.12 9.77 -9.89
N LYS A 120 5.82 9.95 -8.60
CA LYS A 120 6.38 11.03 -7.79
C LYS A 120 7.60 10.62 -6.95
N PHE A 121 8.07 9.36 -7.10
CA PHE A 121 9.22 8.89 -6.34
C PHE A 121 8.95 8.99 -4.83
N TRP A 122 9.94 9.38 -4.02
CA TRP A 122 9.77 9.60 -2.57
C TRP A 122 8.84 10.77 -2.20
N LYS A 123 8.37 11.56 -3.20
CA LYS A 123 7.37 12.61 -2.98
C LYS A 123 5.93 12.10 -3.07
N SER A 124 5.74 10.81 -3.31
CA SER A 124 4.42 10.18 -3.29
C SER A 124 3.77 10.34 -1.90
N PRO A 125 2.56 10.90 -1.79
CA PRO A 125 1.84 10.96 -0.52
C PRO A 125 1.66 9.57 0.09
N VAL A 126 1.43 8.54 -0.73
CA VAL A 126 1.25 7.16 -0.27
C VAL A 126 2.51 6.64 0.42
N ALA A 127 3.72 6.96 -0.10
CA ALA A 127 4.97 6.59 0.57
C ALA A 127 5.07 7.21 1.98
N LYS A 128 4.60 8.45 2.13
CA LYS A 128 4.55 9.14 3.42
C LYS A 128 3.50 8.53 4.35
N ASP A 129 2.29 8.26 3.84
CA ASP A 129 1.17 7.73 4.62
C ASP A 129 1.48 6.34 5.17
N TYR A 130 2.27 5.55 4.43
CA TYR A 130 2.79 4.24 4.84
C TYR A 130 4.10 4.31 5.63
N GLY A 131 4.67 5.50 5.85
CA GLY A 131 5.91 5.68 6.61
C GLY A 131 7.12 4.97 5.99
N ILE A 132 7.19 4.90 4.65
CA ILE A 132 8.22 4.13 3.95
C ILE A 132 9.53 4.90 3.94
N GLU A 133 10.55 4.33 4.58
CA GLU A 133 11.92 4.89 4.65
C GLU A 133 12.89 4.19 3.70
N GLY A 134 12.53 3.01 3.17
CA GLY A 134 13.33 2.22 2.26
C GLY A 134 12.52 1.21 1.47
N LEU A 135 13.13 0.64 0.41
CA LEU A 135 12.57 -0.42 -0.43
C LEU A 135 13.49 -1.64 -0.47
N PRO A 136 12.98 -2.88 -0.63
CA PRO A 136 11.55 -3.22 -0.71
C PRO A 136 10.83 -3.01 0.61
N PHE A 137 9.52 -2.80 0.56
CA PHE A 137 8.65 -2.70 1.72
C PHE A 137 7.27 -3.26 1.38
N ASN A 138 6.66 -4.01 2.27
CA ASN A 138 5.32 -4.52 2.02
C ASN A 138 4.43 -4.51 3.25
N VAL A 139 3.12 -4.57 2.99
CA VAL A 139 2.08 -4.67 4.01
C VAL A 139 1.07 -5.71 3.56
N LEU A 140 0.80 -6.70 4.40
CA LEU A 140 -0.29 -7.65 4.18
C LEU A 140 -1.51 -7.19 4.96
N ILE A 141 -2.67 -7.13 4.28
CA ILE A 141 -3.94 -6.74 4.90
C ILE A 141 -4.98 -7.86 4.76
N ASP A 142 -5.90 -7.90 5.71
CA ASP A 142 -7.03 -8.82 5.70
C ASP A 142 -8.20 -8.33 4.83
N GLU A 143 -9.27 -9.11 4.75
CA GLU A 143 -10.49 -8.84 3.98
C GLU A 143 -11.20 -7.54 4.43
N GLN A 144 -10.97 -7.08 5.65
CA GLN A 144 -11.52 -5.84 6.21
C GLN A 144 -10.62 -4.63 5.94
N GLY A 145 -9.41 -4.85 5.41
CA GLY A 145 -8.38 -3.83 5.18
C GLY A 145 -7.52 -3.55 6.41
N LYS A 146 -7.51 -4.44 7.41
CA LYS A 146 -6.64 -4.33 8.57
C LYS A 146 -5.26 -4.92 8.28
N ILE A 147 -4.24 -4.26 8.75
CA ILE A 147 -2.85 -4.71 8.64
C ILE A 147 -2.65 -5.95 9.50
N ILE A 148 -2.21 -7.04 8.89
CA ILE A 148 -1.90 -8.31 9.55
C ILE A 148 -0.40 -8.62 9.58
N ALA A 149 0.38 -7.98 8.69
CA ALA A 149 1.83 -8.03 8.73
C ALA A 149 2.45 -6.82 8.02
N ILE A 150 3.69 -6.49 8.41
CA ILE A 150 4.47 -5.39 7.84
C ILE A 150 5.87 -5.93 7.54
N ASN A 151 6.34 -5.70 6.31
CA ASN A 151 7.70 -5.98 5.86
C ASN A 151 8.12 -7.46 6.04
N LEU A 152 7.25 -8.39 5.62
CA LEU A 152 7.54 -9.82 5.54
C LEU A 152 7.95 -10.21 4.12
N HIS A 153 8.95 -11.09 3.99
CA HIS A 153 9.51 -11.53 2.72
C HIS A 153 9.68 -13.05 2.67
N GLY A 154 9.85 -13.58 1.45
CA GLY A 154 10.19 -14.99 1.23
C GLY A 154 9.21 -15.96 1.90
N LYS A 155 9.77 -16.97 2.58
CA LYS A 155 8.99 -18.07 3.17
C LYS A 155 8.01 -17.62 4.25
N GLU A 156 8.37 -16.66 5.09
CA GLU A 156 7.48 -16.16 6.16
C GLU A 156 6.24 -15.47 5.60
N LEU A 157 6.40 -14.70 4.52
CA LEU A 157 5.28 -14.10 3.80
C LEU A 157 4.37 -15.18 3.21
N GLU A 158 4.96 -16.19 2.54
CA GLU A 158 4.20 -17.27 1.92
C GLU A 158 3.41 -18.08 2.96
N GLU A 159 4.02 -18.41 4.10
CA GLU A 159 3.36 -19.14 5.21
C GLU A 159 2.19 -18.34 5.79
N LEU A 160 2.35 -17.02 5.93
CA LEU A 160 1.28 -16.17 6.44
C LEU A 160 0.13 -16.05 5.44
N VAL A 161 0.41 -15.84 4.15
CA VAL A 161 -0.61 -15.83 3.08
C VAL A 161 -1.35 -17.17 3.06
N HIS A 162 -0.61 -18.29 3.15
CA HIS A 162 -1.19 -19.62 3.20
C HIS A 162 -2.16 -19.77 4.38
N LYS A 163 -1.75 -19.35 5.57
CA LYS A 163 -2.56 -19.38 6.78
C LYS A 163 -3.90 -18.63 6.59
N TYR A 164 -3.85 -17.41 6.07
CA TYR A 164 -5.06 -16.59 5.93
C TYR A 164 -6.00 -17.04 4.80
N LEU A 165 -5.46 -17.66 3.74
CA LEU A 165 -6.27 -18.18 2.64
C LEU A 165 -6.90 -19.56 2.92
N ASN A 166 -6.32 -20.35 3.84
CA ASN A 166 -6.77 -21.72 4.15
C ASN A 166 -7.42 -21.84 5.54
N VAL A 167 -7.67 -20.73 6.22
CA VAL A 167 -8.55 -20.74 7.39
C VAL A 167 -9.96 -21.04 6.89
N GLU A 168 -10.39 -22.30 7.05
CA GLU A 168 -11.79 -22.69 6.87
C GLU A 168 -12.64 -21.83 7.82
N LYS A 169 -13.58 -21.07 7.23
CA LYS A 169 -14.60 -20.33 7.97
C LYS A 169 -15.74 -21.25 8.32
#